data_2f1974a25f6a6f7586f9dd636b9c07e1
#
_entry.id   2f1974a25f6a6f7586f9dd636b9c07e1
#
_cell.length_a   1.000
_cell.length_b   1.000
_cell.length_c   1.000
_cell.angle_alpha   90.00
_cell.angle_beta   90.00
_cell.angle_gamma   90.00
#
_symmetry.space_group_name_H-M   'P 1'
#
loop_
_entity.id
_entity.type
_entity.pdbx_description
1 polymer ?
#
loop_
_entity_poly.entity_id
_entity_poly.type
_entity_poly.pdbx_seq_one_letter_code
_entity_poly.pdbx_strand_id
1 'polypeptide(L)'
;LCRTAWAASDRVAIVTEPGLFSVAAADRALRAIEEIRRSLSPRLQPLGIIVNRLREQSVEHQFRVRELREMFGPLVLSPQLPERSTLQQATGSAKPVHLWPGESALDMSKRFDAILERAVRAARITAPTTA
;
A
#
# COMPACT_ATOMS: atom_id res chain seq x y z
N LEU A 1 -18.65 -0.78 -5.85
CA LEU A 1 -18.28 -0.42 -4.49
C LEU A 1 -16.91 0.27 -4.42
N CYS A 2 -15.88 -0.28 -5.08
CA CYS A 2 -14.55 0.35 -5.14
C CYS A 2 -14.60 1.75 -5.75
N ARG A 3 -15.34 1.95 -6.83
CA ARG A 3 -15.46 3.26 -7.48
C ARG A 3 -16.10 4.30 -6.58
N THR A 4 -17.10 3.92 -5.80
CA THR A 4 -17.75 4.80 -4.82
C THR A 4 -16.78 5.21 -3.72
N ALA A 5 -16.03 4.26 -3.18
CA ALA A 5 -15.03 4.53 -2.16
C ALA A 5 -13.91 5.45 -2.68
N TRP A 6 -13.45 5.23 -3.89
CA TRP A 6 -12.41 6.07 -4.51
C TRP A 6 -12.91 7.49 -4.77
N ALA A 7 -14.14 7.63 -5.25
CA ALA A 7 -14.73 8.95 -5.49
C ALA A 7 -14.84 9.78 -4.20
N ALA A 8 -14.99 9.12 -3.06
CA ALA A 8 -15.09 9.76 -1.74
C ALA A 8 -13.74 9.93 -1.04
N SER A 9 -12.65 9.51 -1.67
CA SER A 9 -11.30 9.50 -1.08
C SER A 9 -10.43 10.59 -1.66
N ASP A 10 -9.43 11.02 -0.90
CA ASP A 10 -8.38 11.93 -1.38
C ASP A 10 -7.17 11.16 -1.91
N ARG A 11 -6.89 9.98 -1.33
CA ARG A 11 -5.77 9.12 -1.71
C ARG A 11 -6.22 7.66 -1.79
N VAL A 12 -5.64 6.93 -2.72
CA VAL A 12 -5.84 5.49 -2.86
C VAL A 12 -4.51 4.77 -2.77
N ALA A 13 -4.41 3.82 -1.85
CA ALA A 13 -3.29 2.90 -1.80
C ALA A 13 -3.65 1.62 -2.56
N ILE A 14 -2.77 1.20 -3.45
CA ILE A 14 -2.92 -0.04 -4.19
C ILE A 14 -2.11 -1.11 -3.48
N VAL A 15 -2.76 -2.19 -3.05
CA VAL A 15 -2.08 -3.31 -2.41
C VAL A 15 -1.94 -4.44 -3.42
N THR A 16 -0.71 -4.91 -3.62
CA THR A 16 -0.44 -6.03 -4.53
C THR A 16 0.53 -7.03 -3.90
N GLU A 17 0.38 -8.28 -4.27
CA GLU A 17 1.37 -9.32 -3.95
C GLU A 17 2.40 -9.38 -5.09
N PRO A 18 3.67 -9.73 -4.81
CA PRO A 18 4.68 -9.86 -5.85
C PRO A 18 4.42 -11.13 -6.69
N GLY A 19 3.87 -10.96 -7.86
CA GLY A 19 3.49 -12.04 -8.75
C GLY A 19 3.57 -11.66 -10.22
N LEU A 20 3.37 -12.63 -11.10
CA LEU A 20 3.47 -12.45 -12.54
C LEU A 20 2.57 -11.33 -13.08
N PHE A 21 1.39 -11.16 -12.48
CA PHE A 21 0.41 -10.18 -12.94
C PHE A 21 0.41 -8.87 -12.13
N SER A 22 1.37 -8.69 -11.21
CA SER A 22 1.38 -7.54 -10.31
C SER A 22 1.52 -6.22 -11.06
N VAL A 23 2.38 -6.14 -12.06
CA VAL A 23 2.58 -4.93 -12.88
C VAL A 23 1.30 -4.60 -13.64
N ALA A 24 0.69 -5.57 -14.32
CA ALA A 24 -0.54 -5.35 -15.07
C ALA A 24 -1.72 -4.95 -14.17
N ALA A 25 -1.82 -5.56 -12.98
CA ALA A 25 -2.86 -5.22 -12.02
C ALA A 25 -2.70 -3.81 -11.47
N ALA A 26 -1.46 -3.42 -11.12
CA ALA A 26 -1.16 -2.07 -10.66
C ALA A 26 -1.43 -1.03 -11.75
N ASP A 27 -1.05 -1.30 -12.99
CA ASP A 27 -1.30 -0.41 -14.11
C ASP A 27 -2.80 -0.19 -14.33
N ARG A 28 -3.60 -1.26 -14.30
CA ARG A 28 -5.07 -1.15 -14.41
C ARG A 28 -5.67 -0.33 -13.28
N ALA A 29 -5.21 -0.53 -12.06
CA ALA A 29 -5.68 0.23 -10.91
C ALA A 29 -5.34 1.72 -11.03
N LEU A 30 -4.12 2.05 -11.44
CA LEU A 30 -3.69 3.44 -11.65
C LEU A 30 -4.50 4.13 -12.75
N ARG A 31 -4.79 3.43 -13.85
CA ARG A 31 -5.65 3.95 -14.92
C ARG A 31 -7.08 4.20 -14.44
N ALA A 32 -7.63 3.30 -13.64
CA ALA A 32 -8.96 3.46 -13.06
C ALA A 32 -9.02 4.65 -12.09
N ILE A 33 -7.98 4.87 -11.29
CA ILE A 33 -7.87 6.04 -10.42
C ILE A 33 -7.85 7.32 -11.25
N GLU A 34 -7.09 7.36 -12.32
CA GLU A 34 -7.00 8.50 -13.21
C GLU A 34 -8.34 8.82 -13.88
N GLU A 35 -9.07 7.80 -14.31
CA GLU A 35 -10.41 7.94 -14.88
C GLU A 35 -11.39 8.58 -13.87
N ILE A 36 -11.37 8.12 -12.63
CA ILE A 36 -12.21 8.67 -11.57
C ILE A 36 -11.80 10.11 -11.23
N ARG A 37 -10.50 10.39 -11.21
CA ARG A 37 -9.99 11.74 -11.00
C ARG A 37 -10.52 12.72 -12.04
N ARG A 38 -10.55 12.31 -13.30
CA ARG A 38 -11.03 13.16 -14.40
C ARG A 38 -12.53 13.37 -14.38
N SER A 39 -13.30 12.34 -13.99
CA SER A 39 -14.75 12.35 -14.15
C SER A 39 -15.51 12.75 -12.88
N LEU A 40 -15.06 12.34 -11.70
CA LEU A 40 -15.84 12.45 -10.46
C LEU A 40 -15.12 13.17 -9.32
N SER A 41 -13.80 13.04 -9.22
CA SER A 41 -13.05 13.49 -8.05
C SER A 41 -11.69 14.08 -8.44
N PRO A 42 -11.62 15.38 -8.76
CA PRO A 42 -10.38 16.01 -9.23
C PRO A 42 -9.22 15.98 -8.23
N ARG A 43 -9.51 15.80 -6.94
CA ARG A 43 -8.49 15.74 -5.88
C ARG A 43 -7.90 14.36 -5.67
N LEU A 44 -8.54 13.32 -6.23
CA LEU A 44 -8.08 11.96 -6.03
C LEU A 44 -6.70 11.74 -6.65
N GLN A 45 -5.78 11.19 -5.86
CA GLN A 45 -4.45 10.82 -6.32
C GLN A 45 -4.06 9.48 -5.72
N PRO A 46 -3.18 8.71 -6.39
CA PRO A 46 -2.65 7.52 -5.77
C PRO A 46 -1.72 7.90 -4.62
N LEU A 47 -1.83 7.20 -3.50
CA LEU A 47 -0.82 7.24 -2.44
C LEU A 47 0.44 6.51 -2.88
N GLY A 48 0.25 5.36 -3.45
CA GLY A 48 1.30 4.50 -3.96
C GLY A 48 0.89 3.03 -3.97
N ILE A 49 1.86 2.20 -4.30
CA ILE A 49 1.71 0.75 -4.37
C ILE A 49 2.37 0.13 -3.15
N ILE A 50 1.60 -0.60 -2.36
CA ILE A 50 2.08 -1.34 -1.19
C ILE A 50 2.28 -2.80 -1.62
N VAL A 51 3.51 -3.28 -1.54
CA VAL A 51 3.83 -4.69 -1.78
C VAL A 51 3.58 -5.46 -0.50
N ASN A 52 2.63 -6.38 -0.55
CA ASN A 52 2.20 -7.20 0.57
C ASN A 52 2.58 -8.66 0.37
N ARG A 53 2.70 -9.40 1.47
CA ARG A 53 3.01 -10.83 1.49
C ARG A 53 4.30 -11.17 0.73
N LEU A 54 5.29 -10.32 0.88
CA LEU A 54 6.62 -10.54 0.30
C LEU A 54 7.33 -11.68 1.04
N ARG A 55 7.75 -12.68 0.30
CA ARG A 55 8.68 -13.70 0.78
C ARG A 55 10.09 -13.22 0.50
N GLU A 56 10.76 -12.71 1.51
CA GLU A 56 12.06 -12.04 1.36
C GLU A 56 13.14 -12.96 0.77
N GLN A 57 13.01 -14.27 1.00
CA GLN A 57 13.96 -15.26 0.50
C GLN A 57 13.64 -15.74 -0.93
N SER A 58 12.51 -15.32 -1.49
CA SER A 58 12.10 -15.74 -2.84
C SER A 58 12.77 -14.88 -3.91
N VAL A 59 13.56 -15.50 -4.76
CA VAL A 59 14.15 -14.84 -5.92
C VAL A 59 13.08 -14.31 -6.87
N GLU A 60 12.01 -15.09 -7.06
CA GLU A 60 10.85 -14.68 -7.89
C GLU A 60 10.18 -13.42 -7.33
N HIS A 61 9.92 -13.37 -6.03
CA HIS A 61 9.33 -12.18 -5.41
C HIS A 61 10.23 -10.95 -5.55
N GLN A 62 11.53 -11.11 -5.34
CA GLN A 62 12.49 -10.00 -5.51
C GLN A 62 12.52 -9.51 -6.96
N PHE A 63 12.44 -10.42 -7.92
CA PHE A 63 12.34 -10.07 -9.33
C PHE A 63 11.08 -9.25 -9.62
N ARG A 64 9.92 -9.67 -9.10
CA ARG A 64 8.65 -8.95 -9.30
C ARG A 64 8.64 -7.57 -8.65
N VAL A 65 9.26 -7.43 -7.49
CA VAL A 65 9.42 -6.12 -6.86
C VAL A 65 10.28 -5.20 -7.72
N ARG A 66 11.36 -5.71 -8.30
CA ARG A 66 12.18 -4.92 -9.22
C ARG A 66 11.39 -4.47 -10.45
N GLU A 67 10.61 -5.36 -11.05
CA GLU A 67 9.74 -4.98 -12.18
C GLU A 67 8.78 -3.84 -11.81
N LEU A 68 8.15 -3.92 -10.64
CA LEU A 68 7.25 -2.87 -10.15
C LEU A 68 7.99 -1.54 -10.00
N ARG A 69 9.19 -1.56 -9.42
CA ARG A 69 10.00 -0.35 -9.24
C ARG A 69 10.48 0.25 -10.55
N GLU A 70 10.85 -0.58 -11.50
CA GLU A 70 11.26 -0.13 -12.83
C GLU A 70 10.10 0.54 -13.58
N MET A 71 8.89 -0.01 -13.44
CA MET A 71 7.71 0.49 -14.13
C MET A 71 7.11 1.73 -13.46
N PHE A 72 7.01 1.75 -12.13
CA PHE A 72 6.26 2.77 -11.38
C PHE A 72 7.14 3.67 -10.49
N GLY A 73 8.42 3.36 -10.37
CA GLY A 73 9.38 4.18 -9.64
C GLY A 73 8.97 4.47 -8.19
N PRO A 74 8.97 5.76 -7.79
CA PRO A 74 8.69 6.14 -6.41
C PRO A 74 7.25 5.89 -5.95
N LEU A 75 6.34 5.52 -6.85
CA LEU A 75 5.00 5.07 -6.45
C LEU A 75 5.02 3.75 -5.69
N VAL A 76 6.06 2.93 -5.88
CA VAL A 76 6.23 1.73 -5.07
C VAL A 76 6.73 2.14 -3.69
N LEU A 77 5.87 2.00 -2.69
CA LEU A 77 6.15 2.47 -1.33
C LEU A 77 7.15 1.56 -0.60
N SER A 78 7.93 2.15 0.26
CA SER A 78 8.80 1.45 1.21
C SER A 78 8.31 1.77 2.63
N PRO A 79 8.38 0.80 3.55
CA PRO A 79 8.83 -0.57 3.35
C PRO A 79 7.78 -1.48 2.73
N GLN A 80 8.19 -2.60 2.14
CA GLN A 80 7.28 -3.67 1.78
C GLN A 80 6.83 -4.42 3.03
N LEU A 81 5.69 -5.11 2.94
CA LEU A 81 5.16 -5.92 4.01
C LEU A 81 5.48 -7.40 3.76
N PRO A 82 6.38 -7.99 4.56
CA PRO A 82 6.74 -9.39 4.40
C PRO A 82 5.61 -10.32 4.87
N GLU A 83 5.62 -11.54 4.34
CA GLU A 83 4.72 -12.59 4.82
C GLU A 83 5.23 -13.10 6.17
N ARG A 84 4.43 -12.90 7.22
CA ARG A 84 4.77 -13.29 8.60
C ARG A 84 3.60 -14.01 9.25
N SER A 85 3.86 -15.16 9.85
CA SER A 85 2.87 -15.90 10.65
C SER A 85 2.36 -15.11 11.85
N THR A 86 3.18 -14.23 12.38
CA THR A 86 2.84 -13.34 13.50
C THR A 86 1.59 -12.51 13.21
N LEU A 87 1.44 -12.02 11.99
CA LEU A 87 0.26 -11.23 11.62
C LEU A 87 -1.02 -12.09 11.65
N GLN A 88 -0.93 -13.33 11.18
CA GLN A 88 -2.04 -14.29 11.25
C GLN A 88 -2.40 -14.62 12.70
N GLN A 89 -1.40 -14.83 13.56
CA GLN A 89 -1.60 -15.11 14.98
C GLN A 89 -2.30 -13.97 15.71
N ALA A 90 -1.83 -12.74 15.50
CA ALA A 90 -2.43 -11.55 16.08
C ALA A 90 -3.89 -11.38 15.62
N THR A 91 -4.14 -11.51 14.32
CA THR A 91 -5.49 -11.44 13.75
C THR A 91 -6.40 -12.53 14.30
N GLY A 92 -5.91 -13.77 14.38
CA GLY A 92 -6.67 -14.89 14.94
C GLY A 92 -7.01 -14.71 16.41
N SER A 93 -6.25 -13.90 17.14
CA SER A 93 -6.50 -13.55 18.53
C SER A 93 -7.27 -12.25 18.71
N ALA A 94 -7.77 -11.67 17.61
CA ALA A 94 -8.48 -10.40 17.58
C ALA A 94 -7.69 -9.24 18.21
N LYS A 95 -6.37 -9.25 18.00
CA LYS A 95 -5.47 -8.18 18.50
C LYS A 95 -4.73 -7.53 17.34
N PRO A 96 -4.50 -6.22 17.41
CA PRO A 96 -3.63 -5.57 16.44
C PRO A 96 -2.19 -6.05 16.62
N VAL A 97 -1.41 -6.09 15.53
CA VAL A 97 -0.02 -6.54 15.58
C VAL A 97 0.83 -5.67 16.52
N HIS A 98 0.46 -4.42 16.71
CA HIS A 98 1.13 -3.49 17.64
C HIS A 98 1.08 -3.94 19.11
N LEU A 99 0.10 -4.77 19.47
CA LEU A 99 -0.04 -5.32 20.82
C LEU A 99 0.45 -6.76 20.92
N TRP A 100 0.93 -7.34 19.81
CA TRP A 100 1.41 -8.71 19.80
C TRP A 100 2.89 -8.75 20.23
N PRO A 101 3.31 -9.73 21.06
CA PRO A 101 4.68 -9.80 21.54
C PRO A 101 5.65 -10.33 20.49
N GLY A 102 6.93 -10.00 20.64
CA GLY A 102 8.04 -10.54 19.87
C GLY A 102 8.60 -9.58 18.83
N GLU A 103 9.80 -9.88 18.37
CA GLU A 103 10.53 -9.04 17.41
C GLU A 103 9.86 -8.96 16.06
N SER A 104 9.26 -10.08 15.60
CA SER A 104 8.54 -10.12 14.33
C SER A 104 7.34 -9.17 14.35
N ALA A 105 6.59 -9.14 15.44
CA ALA A 105 5.47 -8.22 15.61
C ALA A 105 5.94 -6.77 15.67
N LEU A 106 7.05 -6.50 16.33
CA LEU A 106 7.64 -5.17 16.41
C LEU A 106 8.07 -4.68 15.02
N ASP A 107 8.73 -5.52 14.23
CA ASP A 107 9.12 -5.19 12.85
C ASP A 107 7.91 -4.88 11.99
N MET A 108 6.87 -5.71 12.03
CA MET A 108 5.64 -5.47 11.29
C MET A 108 4.96 -4.16 11.71
N SER A 109 4.92 -3.89 13.01
CA SER A 109 4.34 -2.65 13.55
C SER A 109 5.07 -1.43 13.01
N LYS A 110 6.40 -1.44 12.99
CA LYS A 110 7.20 -0.35 12.43
C LYS A 110 6.94 -0.14 10.94
N ARG A 111 6.75 -1.21 10.19
CA ARG A 111 6.44 -1.12 8.74
C ARG A 111 5.07 -0.50 8.51
N PHE A 112 4.05 -0.91 9.26
CA PHE A 112 2.73 -0.28 9.19
C PHE A 112 2.77 1.18 9.61
N ASP A 113 3.52 1.52 10.66
CA ASP A 113 3.67 2.90 11.13
C ASP A 113 4.31 3.77 10.05
N ALA A 114 5.30 3.28 9.33
CA ALA A 114 5.94 4.01 8.24
C ALA A 114 4.97 4.28 7.08
N ILE A 115 4.12 3.31 6.73
CA ILE A 115 3.09 3.48 5.71
C ILE A 115 2.05 4.50 6.17
N LEU A 116 1.60 4.41 7.42
CA LEU A 116 0.66 5.37 8.02
C LEU A 116 1.22 6.79 7.99
N GLU A 117 2.47 6.96 8.38
CA GLU A 117 3.14 8.26 8.36
C GLU A 117 3.16 8.86 6.95
N ARG A 118 3.41 8.03 5.95
CA ARG A 118 3.35 8.44 4.54
C ARG A 118 1.95 8.91 4.15
N ALA A 119 0.90 8.17 4.55
CA ALA A 119 -0.49 8.52 4.29
C ALA A 119 -0.89 9.83 4.97
N VAL A 120 -0.48 10.02 6.21
CA VAL A 120 -0.76 11.25 6.97
C VAL A 120 -0.09 12.47 6.34
N ARG A 121 1.16 12.33 5.90
CA ARG A 121 1.86 13.41 5.19
C ARG A 121 1.15 13.78 3.87
N ALA A 122 0.72 12.81 3.11
CA ALA A 122 -0.01 13.05 1.87
C ALA A 122 -1.34 13.78 2.14
N ALA A 123 -2.06 13.41 3.20
CA ALA A 123 -3.30 14.07 3.60
C ALA A 123 -3.08 15.54 4.01
N ARG A 124 -1.98 15.83 4.72
CA ARG A 124 -1.63 17.21 5.12
C ARG A 124 -1.34 18.11 3.94
N ILE A 125 -0.70 17.60 2.90
CA ILE A 125 -0.39 18.34 1.68
C ILE A 125 -1.68 18.70 0.92
N THR A 126 -2.71 17.86 1.04
CA THR A 126 -3.99 18.04 0.33
C THR A 126 -5.00 18.86 1.12
N ALA A 127 -4.83 19.01 2.44
CA ALA A 127 -5.73 19.78 3.27
C ALA A 127 -5.74 21.25 2.83
N PRO A 128 -6.91 21.89 2.68
CA PRO A 128 -6.97 23.31 2.38
C PRO A 128 -6.28 24.07 3.52
N THR A 129 -5.40 25.00 3.13
CA THR A 129 -4.80 25.91 4.09
C THR A 129 -5.93 26.77 4.66
N THR A 130 -6.37 26.49 5.86
CA THR A 130 -7.24 27.41 6.59
C THR A 130 -6.39 28.61 6.97
N ALA A 131 -6.60 29.66 6.23
CA ALA A 131 -6.02 30.95 6.58
C ALA A 131 -6.69 31.49 7.85
#